data_ef913f05d826ff17b8415dc80d6e12fa
#
_entry.id   ef913f05d826ff17b8415dc80d6e12fa
#
_cell.length_a   1.000
_cell.length_b   1.000
_cell.length_c   1.000
_cell.angle_alpha   90.00
_cell.angle_beta   90.00
_cell.angle_gamma   90.00
#
_symmetry.space_group_name_H-M   'P 1'
#
loop_
_entity.id
_entity.type
_entity.pdbx_description
1 polymer ?
#
loop_
_entity_poly.entity_id
_entity_poly.type
_entity_poly.pdbx_seq_one_letter_code
_entity_poly.pdbx_strand_id
1 'polypeptide(L)'
;RVARSNLILLGKMENRIRLIAPPTLMPAGVGEFGCELYDDMAEGLKGADVVMMLRLQKERMDGGFIPSEREYYHRYGLDAEKLAHASPEAIVMHPGPMNRGVEIDGEIADDINRSVIQDQVEMGVAVRMACMDLLARNLRAERGRKAAEVMV
;
A
#
# COMPACT_ATOMS: atom_id res chain seq x y z
N ARG A 1 7.53 -4.27 2.82
CA ARG A 1 6.56 -5.14 3.55
C ARG A 1 5.13 -4.83 3.13
N VAL A 2 4.72 -3.56 3.11
CA VAL A 2 3.33 -3.15 2.78
C VAL A 2 2.97 -3.58 1.36
N ALA A 3 3.78 -3.27 0.35
CA ALA A 3 3.53 -3.72 -1.02
C ALA A 3 3.33 -5.24 -1.09
N ARG A 4 4.25 -6.02 -0.51
CA ARG A 4 4.19 -7.49 -0.55
C ARG A 4 2.91 -8.05 0.07
N SER A 5 2.49 -7.55 1.24
CA SER A 5 1.26 -8.03 1.89
C SER A 5 0.01 -7.68 1.06
N ASN A 6 -0.02 -6.49 0.45
CA ASN A 6 -1.11 -6.10 -0.45
C ASN A 6 -1.13 -6.96 -1.72
N LEU A 7 0.01 -7.22 -2.36
CA LEU A 7 0.08 -8.10 -3.53
C LEU A 7 -0.51 -9.49 -3.24
N ILE A 8 -0.13 -10.08 -2.10
CA ILE A 8 -0.64 -11.40 -1.69
C ILE A 8 -2.15 -11.37 -1.43
N LEU A 9 -2.63 -10.38 -0.67
CA LEU A 9 -4.03 -10.30 -0.29
C LEU A 9 -4.93 -9.98 -1.49
N LEU A 10 -4.59 -8.93 -2.23
CA LEU A 10 -5.38 -8.49 -3.38
C LEU A 10 -5.37 -9.53 -4.51
N GLY A 11 -4.26 -10.24 -4.69
CA GLY A 11 -4.20 -11.37 -5.63
C GLY A 11 -5.14 -12.51 -5.24
N LYS A 12 -5.24 -12.83 -3.94
CA LYS A 12 -6.22 -13.83 -3.45
C LYS A 12 -7.67 -13.37 -3.60
N MET A 13 -7.90 -12.07 -3.67
CA MET A 13 -9.22 -11.49 -3.92
C MET A 13 -9.49 -11.28 -5.42
N GLU A 14 -8.64 -11.85 -6.28
CA GLU A 14 -8.78 -11.83 -7.74
C GLU A 14 -8.77 -10.41 -8.35
N ASN A 15 -8.14 -9.45 -7.67
CA ASN A 15 -7.97 -8.11 -8.21
C ASN A 15 -6.86 -8.07 -9.26
N ARG A 16 -7.02 -7.21 -10.27
CA ARG A 16 -5.95 -6.86 -11.18
C ARG A 16 -5.00 -5.88 -10.50
N ILE A 17 -3.76 -6.27 -10.31
CA ILE A 17 -2.78 -5.50 -9.56
C ILE A 17 -1.69 -5.00 -10.49
N ARG A 18 -1.37 -3.72 -10.40
CA ARG A 18 -0.24 -3.08 -11.06
C ARG A 18 0.72 -2.53 -10.04
N LEU A 19 1.98 -2.85 -10.17
CA LEU A 19 3.06 -2.32 -9.35
C LEU A 19 3.88 -1.34 -10.19
N ILE A 20 3.92 -0.09 -9.77
CA ILE A 20 4.64 0.98 -10.45
C ILE A 20 5.81 1.40 -9.57
N ALA A 21 7.03 1.31 -10.06
CA ALA A 21 8.21 1.73 -9.32
C ALA A 21 9.41 1.93 -10.26
N PRO A 22 10.42 2.74 -9.84
CA PRO A 22 11.70 2.74 -10.55
C PRO A 22 12.29 1.32 -10.63
N PRO A 23 12.94 0.95 -11.71
CA PRO A 23 13.58 -0.37 -11.84
C PRO A 23 14.54 -0.70 -10.69
N THR A 24 15.21 0.32 -10.13
CA THR A 24 16.11 0.19 -8.98
C THR A 24 15.42 -0.18 -7.66
N LEU A 25 14.12 0.10 -7.55
CA LEU A 25 13.28 -0.25 -6.38
C LEU A 25 12.39 -1.46 -6.63
N MET A 26 12.37 -1.98 -7.84
CA MET A 26 11.56 -3.15 -8.19
C MET A 26 12.23 -4.42 -7.64
N PRO A 27 11.60 -5.16 -6.71
CA PRO A 27 12.20 -6.37 -6.16
C PRO A 27 12.34 -7.48 -7.20
N ALA A 28 13.45 -8.20 -7.17
CA ALA A 28 13.59 -9.40 -7.99
C ALA A 28 12.49 -10.42 -7.68
N GLY A 29 11.91 -11.02 -8.71
CA GLY A 29 10.86 -12.03 -8.58
C GLY A 29 9.48 -11.48 -8.19
N VAL A 30 9.28 -10.15 -8.12
CA VAL A 30 7.98 -9.57 -7.73
C VAL A 30 6.85 -9.92 -8.70
N GLY A 31 7.15 -10.19 -9.96
CA GLY A 31 6.17 -10.65 -10.95
C GLY A 31 5.53 -12.00 -10.63
N GLU A 32 6.20 -12.85 -9.81
CA GLU A 32 5.65 -14.13 -9.36
C GLU A 32 4.40 -13.98 -8.47
N PHE A 33 4.14 -12.78 -7.94
CA PHE A 33 2.90 -12.46 -7.22
C PHE A 33 1.70 -12.23 -8.14
N GLY A 34 1.85 -12.39 -9.47
CA GLY A 34 0.75 -12.23 -10.42
C GLY A 34 0.34 -10.77 -10.66
N CYS A 35 1.23 -9.82 -10.41
CA CYS A 35 1.02 -8.40 -10.70
C CYS A 35 1.70 -7.98 -12.01
N GLU A 36 1.12 -7.00 -12.68
CA GLU A 36 1.72 -6.31 -13.82
C GLU A 36 2.75 -5.28 -13.32
N LEU A 37 3.88 -5.16 -14.00
CA LEU A 37 4.98 -4.28 -13.60
C LEU A 37 5.09 -3.11 -14.56
N TYR A 38 5.20 -1.91 -14.02
CA TYR A 38 5.33 -0.66 -14.77
C TYR A 38 6.45 0.20 -14.18
N ASP A 39 7.20 0.87 -15.04
CA ASP A 39 8.20 1.89 -14.70
C ASP A 39 7.75 3.29 -15.12
N ASP A 40 6.55 3.39 -15.69
CA ASP A 40 5.89 4.65 -16.08
C ASP A 40 4.56 4.80 -15.35
N MET A 41 4.32 6.00 -14.77
CA MET A 41 3.10 6.29 -14.00
C MET A 41 1.88 6.39 -14.90
N ALA A 42 1.98 7.02 -16.07
CA ALA A 42 0.83 7.22 -16.97
C ALA A 42 0.30 5.87 -17.48
N GLU A 43 1.19 5.00 -17.90
CA GLU A 43 0.83 3.66 -18.36
C GLU A 43 0.29 2.80 -17.22
N GLY A 44 0.95 2.83 -16.07
CA GLY A 44 0.54 2.01 -14.92
C GLY A 44 -0.78 2.45 -14.30
N LEU A 45 -1.08 3.75 -14.29
CA LEU A 45 -2.32 4.30 -13.72
C LEU A 45 -3.52 4.21 -14.64
N LYS A 46 -3.32 3.95 -15.93
CA LYS A 46 -4.39 4.02 -16.95
C LYS A 46 -5.65 3.21 -16.56
N GLY A 47 -6.73 3.95 -16.26
CA GLY A 47 -8.01 3.36 -15.88
C GLY A 47 -7.99 2.58 -14.56
N ALA A 48 -7.05 2.85 -13.66
CA ALA A 48 -7.04 2.25 -12.33
C ALA A 48 -8.16 2.80 -11.45
N ASP A 49 -8.85 1.95 -10.71
CA ASP A 49 -9.93 2.35 -9.80
C ASP A 49 -9.40 2.74 -8.42
N VAL A 50 -8.24 2.22 -8.03
CA VAL A 50 -7.60 2.49 -6.75
C VAL A 50 -6.13 2.79 -6.98
N VAL A 51 -5.66 3.90 -6.47
CA VAL A 51 -4.25 4.31 -6.49
C VAL A 51 -3.71 4.31 -5.06
N MET A 52 -2.89 3.33 -4.72
CA MET A 52 -2.27 3.26 -3.39
C MET A 52 -0.82 3.69 -3.47
N MET A 53 -0.53 4.85 -2.89
CA MET A 53 0.84 5.33 -2.74
C MET A 53 1.51 4.74 -1.51
N LEU A 54 2.81 4.54 -1.58
CA LEU A 54 3.61 4.02 -0.47
C LEU A 54 4.77 4.97 -0.18
N ARG A 55 5.07 5.16 1.10
CA ARG A 55 6.15 6.03 1.55
C ARG A 55 7.51 5.57 1.04
N LEU A 56 8.27 6.48 0.48
CA LEU A 56 9.68 6.29 0.19
C LEU A 56 10.48 6.33 1.50
N GLN A 57 10.96 5.15 1.96
CA GLN A 57 11.66 5.00 3.24
C GLN A 57 13.15 5.32 3.08
N LYS A 58 13.50 6.61 2.99
CA LYS A 58 14.88 7.09 2.77
C LYS A 58 15.84 6.62 3.86
N GLU A 59 15.36 6.53 5.08
CA GLU A 59 16.11 6.05 6.24
C GLU A 59 16.60 4.58 6.14
N ARG A 60 16.12 3.86 5.14
CA ARG A 60 16.47 2.46 4.86
C ARG A 60 17.18 2.26 3.53
N MET A 61 17.51 3.36 2.86
CA MET A 61 18.10 3.34 1.53
C MET A 61 19.56 3.78 1.65
N ASP A 62 20.47 2.80 1.85
CA ASP A 62 21.91 3.04 1.79
C ASP A 62 22.35 3.02 0.32
N GLY A 63 22.55 4.20 -0.30
CA GLY A 63 23.10 4.35 -1.64
C GLY A 63 22.11 4.83 -2.72
N GLY A 64 22.56 4.82 -3.97
CA GLY A 64 21.97 5.48 -5.12
C GLY A 64 20.74 4.79 -5.74
N PHE A 65 19.77 4.35 -4.95
CA PHE A 65 18.53 3.75 -5.48
C PHE A 65 17.65 4.75 -6.21
N ILE A 66 17.74 6.02 -5.84
CA ILE A 66 17.09 7.14 -6.51
C ILE A 66 18.09 8.28 -6.67
N PRO A 67 18.08 9.01 -7.80
CA PRO A 67 19.02 10.11 -8.02
C PRO A 67 18.79 11.28 -7.06
N SER A 68 17.53 11.69 -6.88
CA SER A 68 17.10 12.72 -5.93
C SER A 68 15.60 12.59 -5.64
N GLU A 69 15.16 13.21 -4.53
CA GLU A 69 13.73 13.29 -4.21
C GLU A 69 12.93 14.06 -5.26
N ARG A 70 13.52 15.13 -5.80
CA ARG A 70 12.90 15.95 -6.84
C ARG A 70 12.68 15.15 -8.12
N GLU A 71 13.66 14.35 -8.52
CA GLU A 71 13.54 13.50 -9.71
C GLU A 71 12.55 12.35 -9.46
N TYR A 72 12.58 11.77 -8.26
CA TYR A 72 11.61 10.77 -7.87
C TYR A 72 10.19 11.33 -7.90
N TYR A 73 9.94 12.50 -7.30
CA TYR A 73 8.65 13.17 -7.34
C TYR A 73 8.20 13.45 -8.78
N HIS A 74 9.08 13.97 -9.61
CA HIS A 74 8.75 14.27 -11.00
C HIS A 74 8.29 13.02 -11.77
N ARG A 75 8.93 11.88 -11.55
CA ARG A 75 8.62 10.63 -12.25
C ARG A 75 7.53 9.79 -11.58
N TYR A 76 7.56 9.68 -10.27
CA TYR A 76 6.76 8.71 -9.49
C TYR A 76 5.90 9.33 -8.39
N GLY A 77 6.06 10.61 -8.08
CA GLY A 77 5.17 11.34 -7.18
C GLY A 77 3.79 11.51 -7.80
N LEU A 78 2.74 11.20 -7.06
CA LEU A 78 1.37 11.37 -7.52
C LEU A 78 0.94 12.83 -7.42
N ASP A 79 0.70 13.44 -8.56
CA ASP A 79 0.13 14.77 -8.74
C ASP A 79 -1.19 14.69 -9.53
N ALA A 80 -1.82 15.83 -9.77
CA ALA A 80 -3.11 15.90 -10.49
C ALA A 80 -3.00 15.41 -11.94
N GLU A 81 -1.89 15.69 -12.61
CA GLU A 81 -1.68 15.29 -14.00
C GLU A 81 -1.58 13.77 -14.11
N LYS A 82 -0.77 13.14 -13.25
CA LYS A 82 -0.65 11.67 -13.24
C LYS A 82 -1.94 10.99 -12.79
N LEU A 83 -2.61 11.55 -11.77
CA LEU A 83 -3.89 11.00 -11.31
C LEU A 83 -4.99 11.06 -12.38
N ALA A 84 -4.92 12.00 -13.33
CA ALA A 84 -5.86 12.09 -14.45
C ALA A 84 -5.82 10.87 -15.40
N HIS A 85 -4.77 10.06 -15.38
CA HIS A 85 -4.70 8.80 -16.15
C HIS A 85 -5.53 7.67 -15.51
N ALA A 86 -5.80 7.74 -14.22
CA ALA A 86 -6.65 6.78 -13.52
C ALA A 86 -8.14 6.99 -13.89
N SER A 87 -9.00 6.09 -13.42
CA SER A 87 -10.45 6.26 -13.54
C SER A 87 -10.89 7.61 -12.95
N PRO A 88 -11.89 8.30 -13.53
CA PRO A 88 -12.42 9.54 -12.95
C PRO A 88 -12.89 9.38 -11.50
N GLU A 89 -13.39 8.21 -11.14
CA GLU A 89 -13.85 7.86 -9.79
C GLU A 89 -12.78 7.17 -8.94
N ALA A 90 -11.52 7.13 -9.40
CA ALA A 90 -10.46 6.44 -8.67
C ALA A 90 -10.23 7.06 -7.30
N ILE A 91 -10.12 6.23 -6.29
CA ILE A 91 -9.75 6.64 -4.93
C ILE A 91 -8.25 6.58 -4.71
N VAL A 92 -7.74 7.50 -3.88
CA VAL A 92 -6.33 7.58 -3.50
C VAL A 92 -6.16 7.10 -2.08
N MET A 93 -5.22 6.19 -1.87
CA MET A 93 -4.89 5.56 -0.59
C MET A 93 -3.42 5.76 -0.24
N HIS A 94 -3.13 5.79 1.04
CA HIS A 94 -1.78 5.76 1.59
C HIS A 94 -1.82 5.28 3.05
N PRO A 95 -1.04 4.29 3.46
CA PRO A 95 -1.12 3.74 4.82
C PRO A 95 -0.59 4.68 5.91
N GLY A 96 -0.02 5.83 5.54
CA GLY A 96 0.65 6.76 6.44
C GLY A 96 1.92 6.17 7.11
N PRO A 97 2.79 7.02 7.66
CA PRO A 97 2.90 8.44 7.36
C PRO A 97 3.35 8.69 5.92
N MET A 98 3.08 9.87 5.35
CA MET A 98 3.45 10.23 3.98
C MET A 98 4.51 11.33 3.94
N ASN A 99 5.31 11.37 2.86
CA ASN A 99 6.22 12.48 2.55
C ASN A 99 5.59 13.31 1.43
N ARG A 100 4.91 14.41 1.81
CA ARG A 100 4.31 15.34 0.86
C ARG A 100 5.38 15.97 -0.04
N GLY A 101 5.11 16.02 -1.35
CA GLY A 101 6.09 16.49 -2.34
C GLY A 101 7.20 15.48 -2.66
N VAL A 102 7.07 14.23 -2.23
CA VAL A 102 7.98 13.12 -2.59
C VAL A 102 7.22 12.00 -3.30
N GLU A 103 6.39 11.23 -2.60
CA GLU A 103 5.58 10.20 -3.24
C GLU A 103 4.17 10.67 -3.59
N ILE A 104 3.67 11.75 -2.96
CA ILE A 104 2.33 12.29 -3.21
C ILE A 104 2.30 13.79 -3.00
N ASP A 105 1.58 14.50 -3.85
CA ASP A 105 1.30 15.93 -3.66
C ASP A 105 0.33 16.15 -2.49
N GLY A 106 0.54 17.27 -1.78
CA GLY A 106 -0.33 17.67 -0.68
C GLY A 106 -1.79 17.89 -1.11
N GLU A 107 -2.01 18.50 -2.27
CA GLU A 107 -3.35 18.75 -2.80
C GLU A 107 -4.10 17.44 -3.09
N ILE A 108 -3.41 16.44 -3.61
CA ILE A 108 -4.00 15.12 -3.87
C ILE A 108 -4.26 14.36 -2.56
N ALA A 109 -3.33 14.46 -1.61
CA ALA A 109 -3.48 13.78 -0.31
C ALA A 109 -4.69 14.32 0.48
N ASP A 110 -5.02 15.59 0.31
CA ASP A 110 -6.11 16.29 1.03
C ASP A 110 -7.38 16.47 0.16
N ASP A 111 -7.43 15.91 -1.04
CA ASP A 111 -8.62 15.96 -1.89
C ASP A 111 -9.78 15.17 -1.28
N ILE A 112 -10.79 15.89 -0.78
CA ILE A 112 -11.96 15.33 -0.09
C ILE A 112 -12.83 14.43 -0.98
N ASN A 113 -12.70 14.53 -2.30
CA ASN A 113 -13.51 13.75 -3.24
C ASN A 113 -12.86 12.42 -3.61
N ARG A 114 -11.53 12.34 -3.55
CA ARG A 114 -10.77 11.18 -4.04
C ARG A 114 -9.88 10.54 -2.99
N SER A 115 -9.37 11.31 -2.01
CA SER A 115 -8.48 10.78 -0.98
C SER A 115 -9.26 10.15 0.17
N VAL A 116 -9.01 8.87 0.41
CA VAL A 116 -9.53 8.13 1.58
C VAL A 116 -8.39 7.83 2.58
N ILE A 117 -7.31 8.60 2.53
CA ILE A 117 -6.10 8.36 3.34
C ILE A 117 -6.40 8.50 4.83
N GLN A 118 -7.17 9.51 5.22
CA GLN A 118 -7.52 9.74 6.61
C GLN A 118 -8.38 8.60 7.16
N ASP A 119 -9.43 8.21 6.42
CA ASP A 119 -10.30 7.10 6.78
C ASP A 119 -9.52 5.78 6.86
N GLN A 120 -8.62 5.53 5.91
CA GLN A 120 -7.75 4.34 5.93
C GLN A 120 -6.89 4.28 7.19
N VAL A 121 -6.28 5.37 7.61
CA VAL A 121 -5.44 5.43 8.81
C VAL A 121 -6.26 5.21 10.07
N GLU A 122 -7.43 5.85 10.17
CA GLU A 122 -8.35 5.70 11.30
C GLU A 122 -8.88 4.27 11.40
N MET A 123 -9.41 3.73 10.31
CA MET A 123 -9.90 2.35 10.24
C MET A 123 -8.82 1.32 10.52
N GLY A 124 -7.57 1.63 10.18
CA GLY A 124 -6.43 0.77 10.48
C GLY A 124 -6.25 0.48 11.98
N VAL A 125 -6.65 1.39 12.85
CA VAL A 125 -6.66 1.17 14.32
C VAL A 125 -7.74 0.18 14.70
N ALA A 126 -8.97 0.39 14.23
CA ALA A 126 -10.12 -0.48 14.53
C ALA A 126 -9.91 -1.92 14.04
N VAL A 127 -9.41 -2.08 12.80
CA VAL A 127 -9.10 -3.40 12.23
C VAL A 127 -8.01 -4.11 13.04
N ARG A 128 -6.97 -3.40 13.46
CA ARG A 128 -5.89 -3.97 14.28
C ARG A 128 -6.41 -4.42 15.64
N MET A 129 -7.27 -3.63 16.28
CA MET A 129 -7.93 -4.01 17.54
C MET A 129 -8.78 -5.28 17.37
N ALA A 130 -9.58 -5.35 16.31
CA ALA A 130 -10.40 -6.53 16.02
C ALA A 130 -9.55 -7.79 15.78
N CYS A 131 -8.46 -7.69 15.02
CA CYS A 131 -7.54 -8.80 14.82
C CYS A 131 -6.93 -9.30 16.13
N MET A 132 -6.49 -8.38 17.00
CA MET A 132 -5.91 -8.73 18.29
C MET A 132 -6.94 -9.40 19.22
N ASP A 133 -8.17 -8.90 19.23
CA ASP A 133 -9.26 -9.49 20.04
C ASP A 133 -9.57 -10.92 19.57
N LEU A 134 -9.73 -11.15 18.26
CA LEU A 134 -9.97 -12.46 17.70
C LEU A 134 -8.85 -13.45 18.04
N LEU A 135 -7.59 -13.04 17.90
CA LEU A 135 -6.44 -13.89 18.23
C LEU A 135 -6.39 -14.21 19.72
N ALA A 136 -6.69 -13.23 20.60
CA ALA A 136 -6.71 -13.43 22.05
C ALA A 136 -7.83 -14.39 22.50
N ARG A 137 -9.01 -14.28 21.89
CA ARG A 137 -10.14 -15.22 22.16
C ARG A 137 -9.79 -16.64 21.74
N ASN A 138 -9.21 -16.83 20.56
CA ASN A 138 -8.78 -18.15 20.09
C ASN A 138 -7.72 -18.78 21.01
N LEU A 139 -6.73 -17.99 21.45
CA LEU A 139 -5.70 -18.46 22.38
C LEU A 139 -6.27 -18.88 23.73
N ARG A 140 -7.27 -18.14 24.27
CA ARG A 140 -7.95 -18.49 25.51
C ARG A 140 -8.74 -19.78 25.36
N ALA A 141 -9.45 -19.97 24.25
CA ALA A 141 -10.20 -21.18 23.95
C ALA A 141 -9.29 -22.41 23.83
N GLU A 142 -8.14 -22.28 23.19
CA GLU A 142 -7.15 -23.36 23.09
C GLU A 142 -6.54 -23.74 24.46
N ARG A 143 -6.20 -22.73 25.27
CA ARG A 143 -5.71 -23.00 26.65
C ARG A 143 -6.74 -23.68 27.52
N GLY A 144 -8.00 -23.29 27.42
CA GLY A 144 -9.11 -23.95 28.14
C GLY A 144 -9.27 -25.41 27.74
N ARG A 145 -9.19 -25.72 26.44
CA ARG A 145 -9.25 -27.13 25.96
C ARG A 145 -8.09 -27.96 26.46
N LYS A 146 -6.85 -27.46 26.36
CA LYS A 146 -5.67 -28.19 26.87
C LYS A 146 -5.69 -28.40 28.37
N ALA A 147 -6.20 -27.43 29.14
CA ALA A 147 -6.36 -27.62 30.59
C ALA A 147 -7.38 -28.69 30.94
N ALA A 148 -8.49 -28.82 30.19
CA ALA A 148 -9.48 -29.86 30.39
C ALA A 148 -8.95 -31.28 30.02
N GLU A 149 -8.12 -31.39 28.98
CA GLU A 149 -7.49 -32.64 28.56
C GLU A 149 -6.47 -33.20 29.57
N VAL A 150 -5.83 -32.33 30.37
CA VAL A 150 -4.83 -32.73 31.39
C VAL A 150 -5.50 -33.19 32.68
N MET A 151 -6.79 -32.88 32.89
CA MET A 151 -7.54 -33.22 34.10
C MET A 151 -8.31 -34.55 33.95
N VAL A 152 -8.21 -35.22 32.83
CA VAL A 152 -8.80 -36.57 32.57
C VAL A 152 -7.67 -37.60 32.50
#